data_423aea46cf04de39c561d044d3dc7f27
#
_entry.id   423aea46cf04de39c561d044d3dc7f27
#
_cell.length_a   1.000
_cell.length_b   1.000
_cell.length_c   1.000
_cell.angle_alpha   90.00
_cell.angle_beta   90.00
_cell.angle_gamma   90.00
#
_symmetry.space_group_name_H-M   'P 1'
#
loop_
_entity.id
_entity.type
_entity.pdbx_description
1 polymer ?
#
loop_
_entity_poly.entity_id
_entity_poly.type
_entity_poly.pdbx_seq_one_letter_code
_entity_poly.pdbx_strand_id
1 'polypeptide(L)'
;SVNWNWHYPISDSRADSPEELAQRILQLDPKVVMFSVYVWNVGLSREVARIIKSLSPEIHLVFGGPYCEYKEDPEYFTKYPYIDFTCQTDGYGEPFINEFLYQVETDQDWNKVPYMVRKEGYSPVTFSKRQFEWPKRIFERNADYLQKVKAERTGSITLMTIYETQRGCPYGCTFCEWSGGINSKVAFKPSEDVIEDFTWLAKNGFLEDLHMVEANLGQLDRDVMLVEELCKIKAEYGVPRDVILAGLSKSKKSNVYKIDRLLAASGLSNGFKISMQDMDPQVLKNIERVDEPWEKQFKAYNELRDEFGIKLRAEMIRGLPGTTLNSFYEQAGEMAKHGVFWDKYTWHLLPTSPASNPEYMQKFSIEAIDLMTDSMKGSAFNAKMIDEDKFTEIGGLINDQRFIQPSKIVVSTMSYTREDYAEMVVSDGIIFAMETEGYLSRITKYLDSIGVPHSVFYKRFYDTFIDQKYLHPIQFTVLKAIIQQALDKVHQKSVTPFEYYKLEGLPWNIYAKIPTLINIMINVNRVEFYTAVLRWIVDEFGSDPKLDDLIGWSMNSVKWIDYDPTKPTSFVTQFDWTADELVEGTYINTPSDTLYSNENMDIDWHLLTMEDRVKQYFIRLCALH
;
A
#
# COMPACT_ATOMS: atom_id res chain seq x y z
N SER A 1 25.92 -17.41 29.49
CA SER A 1 24.89 -16.71 28.75
C SER A 1 24.39 -15.54 29.56
N VAL A 2 24.47 -14.36 29.03
CA VAL A 2 23.91 -13.16 29.67
C VAL A 2 22.42 -13.16 29.42
N ASN A 3 21.59 -13.02 30.46
CA ASN A 3 20.15 -12.92 30.31
C ASN A 3 19.78 -11.45 30.14
N TRP A 4 19.18 -11.12 29.00
CA TRP A 4 18.65 -9.81 28.71
C TRP A 4 17.14 -9.77 28.89
N ASN A 5 16.64 -8.72 29.55
CA ASN A 5 15.20 -8.41 29.57
C ASN A 5 14.87 -7.56 28.36
N TRP A 6 14.13 -8.12 27.42
CA TRP A 6 13.68 -7.44 26.23
C TRP A 6 12.38 -6.69 26.49
N HIS A 7 12.36 -5.43 26.11
CA HIS A 7 11.16 -4.61 26.11
C HIS A 7 10.92 -4.11 24.70
N TYR A 8 9.68 -4.20 24.27
CA TYR A 8 9.22 -3.68 22.98
C TYR A 8 8.23 -2.54 23.27
N PRO A 9 8.71 -1.33 23.54
CA PRO A 9 7.83 -0.19 23.72
C PRO A 9 7.18 0.13 22.36
N ILE A 10 5.98 -0.41 22.16
CA ILE A 10 5.18 -0.13 21.00
C ILE A 10 4.68 1.30 21.18
N SER A 11 5.14 2.22 20.31
CA SER A 11 4.51 3.51 20.22
C SER A 11 3.16 3.31 19.56
N ASP A 12 2.09 3.76 20.20
CA ASP A 12 0.96 4.22 19.41
C ASP A 12 1.42 5.50 18.71
N SER A 13 2.00 5.35 17.52
CA SER A 13 2.56 6.44 16.72
C SER A 13 1.55 7.55 16.40
N ARG A 14 0.31 7.38 16.82
CA ARG A 14 -0.80 8.31 16.67
C ARG A 14 -0.97 9.25 17.87
N ALA A 15 -0.46 8.86 19.03
CA ALA A 15 -0.74 9.50 20.30
C ALA A 15 0.53 9.98 21.03
N ASP A 16 1.70 9.36 20.78
CA ASP A 16 2.90 9.67 21.54
C ASP A 16 3.76 10.73 20.87
N SER A 17 4.08 11.80 21.60
CA SER A 17 5.16 12.68 21.19
C SER A 17 6.53 11.97 21.31
N PRO A 18 7.57 12.45 20.60
CA PRO A 18 8.93 11.91 20.76
C PRO A 18 9.41 11.97 22.22
N GLU A 19 9.01 13.00 22.96
CA GLU A 19 9.32 13.22 24.38
C GLU A 19 8.65 12.15 25.26
N GLU A 20 7.36 11.89 25.06
CA GLU A 20 6.61 10.86 25.81
C GLU A 20 7.16 9.48 25.54
N LEU A 21 7.47 9.17 24.27
CA LEU A 21 8.07 7.89 23.91
C LEU A 21 9.44 7.70 24.54
N ALA A 22 10.29 8.73 24.49
CA ALA A 22 11.61 8.71 25.14
C ALA A 22 11.50 8.52 26.65
N GLN A 23 10.57 9.20 27.33
CA GLN A 23 10.34 9.02 28.76
C GLN A 23 9.88 7.60 29.11
N ARG A 24 8.96 7.02 28.34
CA ARG A 24 8.53 5.62 28.55
C ARG A 24 9.68 4.64 28.40
N ILE A 25 10.55 4.86 27.40
CA ILE A 25 11.75 4.04 27.22
C ILE A 25 12.69 4.17 28.43
N LEU A 26 12.95 5.39 28.90
CA LEU A 26 13.83 5.62 30.04
C LEU A 26 13.30 5.05 31.35
N GLN A 27 11.98 4.97 31.55
CA GLN A 27 11.36 4.31 32.70
C GLN A 27 11.69 2.80 32.80
N LEU A 28 12.11 2.19 31.71
CA LEU A 28 12.55 0.80 31.66
C LEU A 28 14.01 0.59 32.09
N ASP A 29 14.74 1.67 32.41
CA ASP A 29 16.15 1.68 32.77
C ASP A 29 17.05 0.86 31.79
N PRO A 30 17.00 1.18 30.47
CA PRO A 30 17.69 0.37 29.48
C PRO A 30 19.19 0.66 29.44
N LYS A 31 20.03 -0.37 29.27
CA LYS A 31 21.44 -0.21 28.92
C LYS A 31 21.65 0.07 27.43
N VAL A 32 20.75 -0.48 26.61
CA VAL A 32 20.80 -0.40 25.15
C VAL A 32 19.42 -0.09 24.60
N VAL A 33 19.33 0.82 23.66
CA VAL A 33 18.12 1.07 22.87
C VAL A 33 18.45 0.84 21.39
N MET A 34 17.72 -0.08 20.76
CA MET A 34 17.88 -0.44 19.35
C MET A 34 16.72 0.07 18.52
N PHE A 35 17.01 0.74 17.44
CA PHE A 35 16.03 1.26 16.49
C PHE A 35 16.10 0.49 15.18
N SER A 36 15.00 -0.14 14.78
CA SER A 36 14.83 -0.69 13.44
C SER A 36 14.23 0.39 12.54
N VAL A 37 15.05 0.98 11.67
CA VAL A 37 14.68 2.17 10.90
C VAL A 37 14.29 1.83 9.47
N TYR A 38 13.16 2.42 9.09
CA TYR A 38 12.56 2.39 7.77
C TYR A 38 12.22 3.82 7.35
N VAL A 39 11.91 4.02 6.06
CA VAL A 39 11.52 5.33 5.53
C VAL A 39 10.39 6.01 6.31
N TRP A 40 9.49 5.24 6.91
CA TRP A 40 8.32 5.74 7.65
C TRP A 40 8.56 6.04 9.14
N ASN A 41 9.70 5.67 9.72
CA ASN A 41 9.95 5.88 11.15
C ASN A 41 11.33 6.47 11.48
N VAL A 42 12.19 6.66 10.50
CA VAL A 42 13.57 7.13 10.74
C VAL A 42 13.62 8.51 11.40
N GLY A 43 12.74 9.42 11.01
CA GLY A 43 12.66 10.76 11.61
C GLY A 43 12.30 10.72 13.09
N LEU A 44 11.22 10.00 13.43
CA LEU A 44 10.80 9.79 14.82
C LEU A 44 11.88 9.09 15.63
N SER A 45 12.48 8.02 15.10
CA SER A 45 13.54 7.25 15.76
C SER A 45 14.76 8.14 16.09
N ARG A 46 15.15 9.01 15.15
CA ARG A 46 16.25 9.98 15.36
C ARG A 46 15.95 10.98 16.46
N GLU A 47 14.74 11.53 16.50
CA GLU A 47 14.38 12.51 17.52
C GLU A 47 14.27 11.86 18.91
N VAL A 48 13.65 10.69 19.02
CA VAL A 48 13.61 9.92 20.27
C VAL A 48 15.03 9.58 20.76
N ALA A 49 15.91 9.15 19.87
CA ALA A 49 17.31 8.85 20.20
C ALA A 49 18.05 10.08 20.69
N ARG A 50 17.84 11.24 20.03
CA ARG A 50 18.44 12.52 20.46
C ARG A 50 18.01 12.90 21.87
N ILE A 51 16.73 12.75 22.18
CA ILE A 51 16.18 13.04 23.52
C ILE A 51 16.77 12.07 24.56
N ILE A 52 16.75 10.76 24.29
CA ILE A 52 17.32 9.74 25.19
C ILE A 52 18.79 10.07 25.48
N LYS A 53 19.60 10.32 24.44
CA LYS A 53 21.03 10.60 24.61
C LYS A 53 21.30 11.88 25.39
N SER A 54 20.43 12.90 25.29
CA SER A 54 20.53 14.12 26.06
C SER A 54 20.23 13.95 27.55
N LEU A 55 19.35 12.99 27.90
CA LEU A 55 18.92 12.73 29.27
C LEU A 55 19.76 11.65 29.94
N SER A 56 20.23 10.66 29.19
CA SER A 56 20.99 9.51 29.69
C SER A 56 22.12 9.17 28.69
N PRO A 57 23.25 9.90 28.75
CA PRO A 57 24.37 9.75 27.80
C PRO A 57 25.03 8.36 27.80
N GLU A 58 24.89 7.61 28.89
CA GLU A 58 25.46 6.27 29.10
C GLU A 58 24.76 5.18 28.29
N ILE A 59 23.52 5.39 27.86
CA ILE A 59 22.75 4.41 27.11
C ILE A 59 23.34 4.25 25.71
N HIS A 60 23.59 3.03 25.30
CA HIS A 60 24.03 2.71 23.94
C HIS A 60 22.85 2.80 22.96
N LEU A 61 22.95 3.69 21.96
CA LEU A 61 21.95 3.86 20.92
C LEU A 61 22.43 3.22 19.61
N VAL A 62 21.69 2.22 19.14
CA VAL A 62 22.01 1.41 17.96
C VAL A 62 20.94 1.58 16.90
N PHE A 63 21.36 1.89 15.69
CA PHE A 63 20.47 2.01 14.53
C PHE A 63 20.74 0.85 13.55
N GLY A 64 19.68 0.22 13.08
CA GLY A 64 19.71 -0.80 12.06
C GLY A 64 18.46 -0.75 11.19
N GLY A 65 18.39 -1.59 10.19
CA GLY A 65 17.29 -1.63 9.23
C GLY A 65 17.65 -1.02 7.88
N PRO A 66 16.76 -1.17 6.88
CA PRO A 66 17.09 -0.83 5.49
C PRO A 66 17.33 0.66 5.26
N TYR A 67 16.78 1.55 6.10
CA TYR A 67 16.90 3.00 5.95
C TYR A 67 18.03 3.61 6.81
N CYS A 68 19.05 2.83 7.12
CA CYS A 68 20.25 3.33 7.77
C CYS A 68 21.20 3.90 6.69
N GLU A 69 21.13 5.21 6.42
CA GLU A 69 21.78 5.92 5.29
C GLU A 69 23.31 6.02 5.39
N TYR A 70 23.91 5.39 6.37
CA TYR A 70 25.35 5.52 6.64
C TYR A 70 26.25 5.30 5.41
N LYS A 71 25.94 4.34 4.54
CA LYS A 71 26.78 4.03 3.37
C LYS A 71 26.92 5.19 2.38
N GLU A 72 25.98 6.11 2.42
CA GLU A 72 25.82 7.20 1.46
C GLU A 72 26.18 8.57 2.05
N ASP A 73 26.26 8.66 3.39
CA ASP A 73 26.63 9.87 4.09
C ASP A 73 27.87 9.64 4.97
N PRO A 74 29.09 9.96 4.49
CA PRO A 74 30.32 9.79 5.26
C PRO A 74 30.35 10.67 6.54
N GLU A 75 29.49 11.69 6.62
CA GLU A 75 29.37 12.56 7.79
C GLU A 75 28.24 12.11 8.73
N TYR A 76 27.69 10.92 8.55
CA TYR A 76 26.53 10.43 9.29
C TYR A 76 26.63 10.63 10.82
N PHE A 77 27.74 10.23 11.44
CA PHE A 77 27.93 10.39 12.89
C PHE A 77 28.23 11.84 13.29
N THR A 78 28.67 12.69 12.39
CA THR A 78 28.81 14.13 12.63
C THR A 78 27.44 14.80 12.62
N LYS A 79 26.59 14.39 11.70
CA LYS A 79 25.22 14.86 11.57
C LYS A 79 24.30 14.35 12.68
N TYR A 80 24.52 13.11 13.13
CA TYR A 80 23.75 12.47 14.18
C TYR A 80 24.63 11.99 15.36
N PRO A 81 25.23 12.92 16.12
CA PRO A 81 26.25 12.60 17.13
C PRO A 81 25.71 11.81 18.32
N TYR A 82 24.42 11.70 18.46
CA TYR A 82 23.73 10.90 19.47
C TYR A 82 23.59 9.43 19.11
N ILE A 83 23.89 9.01 17.88
CA ILE A 83 23.92 7.58 17.48
C ILE A 83 25.31 7.05 17.74
N ASP A 84 25.40 6.00 18.55
CA ASP A 84 26.70 5.38 18.90
C ASP A 84 27.13 4.35 17.84
N PHE A 85 26.17 3.54 17.37
CA PHE A 85 26.44 2.42 16.50
C PHE A 85 25.38 2.27 15.42
N THR A 86 25.81 1.81 14.25
CA THR A 86 24.89 1.33 13.22
C THR A 86 25.21 -0.11 12.85
N CYS A 87 24.17 -0.86 12.52
CA CYS A 87 24.27 -2.21 12.00
C CYS A 87 24.04 -2.20 10.50
N GLN A 88 25.10 -2.41 9.73
CA GLN A 88 25.04 -2.46 8.26
C GLN A 88 25.14 -3.88 7.75
N THR A 89 24.09 -4.63 7.91
CA THR A 89 24.04 -5.99 7.42
C THR A 89 23.49 -6.05 6.00
N ASP A 90 23.78 -7.15 5.36
CA ASP A 90 23.15 -7.56 4.12
C ASP A 90 21.92 -8.46 4.38
N GLY A 91 21.10 -8.10 5.40
CA GLY A 91 19.87 -8.78 5.77
C GLY A 91 19.98 -9.77 6.95
N TYR A 92 21.13 -9.82 7.63
CA TYR A 92 21.36 -10.71 8.77
C TYR A 92 21.80 -9.91 10.00
N GLY A 93 20.84 -9.31 10.70
CA GLY A 93 21.09 -8.52 11.91
C GLY A 93 21.35 -9.35 13.17
N GLU A 94 20.95 -10.61 13.19
CA GLU A 94 21.00 -11.47 14.35
C GLU A 94 22.44 -11.70 14.86
N PRO A 95 23.46 -11.96 14.00
CA PRO A 95 24.85 -12.07 14.45
C PRO A 95 25.39 -10.78 15.08
N PHE A 96 25.00 -9.62 14.53
CA PHE A 96 25.34 -8.34 15.13
C PHE A 96 24.77 -8.23 16.54
N ILE A 97 23.46 -8.45 16.71
CA ILE A 97 22.78 -8.31 18.00
C ILE A 97 23.40 -9.23 19.04
N ASN A 98 23.63 -10.49 18.69
CA ASN A 98 24.18 -11.47 19.63
C ASN A 98 25.57 -11.07 20.13
N GLU A 99 26.48 -10.71 19.23
CA GLU A 99 27.84 -10.32 19.62
C GLU A 99 27.85 -8.95 20.30
N PHE A 100 27.04 -8.00 19.81
CA PHE A 100 26.94 -6.67 20.40
C PHE A 100 26.53 -6.74 21.89
N LEU A 101 25.47 -7.48 22.19
CA LEU A 101 24.99 -7.62 23.56
C LEU A 101 26.01 -8.37 24.46
N TYR A 102 26.73 -9.33 23.90
CA TYR A 102 27.83 -9.98 24.61
C TYR A 102 28.94 -8.98 24.94
N GLN A 103 29.32 -8.12 24.01
CA GLN A 103 30.37 -7.13 24.22
C GLN A 103 29.94 -6.02 25.19
N VAL A 104 28.67 -5.64 25.22
CA VAL A 104 28.14 -4.69 26.23
C VAL A 104 28.37 -5.19 27.66
N GLU A 105 28.25 -6.50 27.89
CA GLU A 105 28.37 -7.12 29.23
C GLU A 105 29.79 -7.61 29.55
N THR A 106 30.72 -7.55 28.61
CA THR A 106 32.07 -8.08 28.79
C THR A 106 33.14 -7.02 28.52
N ASP A 107 33.90 -7.19 27.45
CA ASP A 107 35.13 -6.46 27.21
C ASP A 107 34.91 -5.13 26.49
N GLN A 108 33.71 -4.89 25.95
CA GLN A 108 33.37 -3.78 25.05
C GLN A 108 34.32 -3.69 23.84
N ASP A 109 34.81 -4.85 23.37
CA ASP A 109 35.64 -4.93 22.16
C ASP A 109 34.75 -4.89 20.90
N TRP A 110 34.40 -3.69 20.53
CA TRP A 110 33.50 -3.41 19.40
C TRP A 110 34.04 -3.92 18.06
N ASN A 111 35.33 -4.23 17.96
CA ASN A 111 35.92 -4.79 16.75
C ASN A 111 35.53 -6.25 16.51
N LYS A 112 34.96 -6.94 17.50
CA LYS A 112 34.44 -8.30 17.38
C LYS A 112 33.00 -8.36 16.84
N VAL A 113 32.27 -7.23 16.88
CA VAL A 113 30.85 -7.20 16.48
C VAL A 113 30.75 -7.12 14.95
N PRO A 114 30.17 -8.11 14.29
CA PRO A 114 30.09 -8.12 12.83
C PRO A 114 29.15 -7.01 12.31
N TYR A 115 29.46 -6.45 11.15
CA TYR A 115 28.66 -5.41 10.48
C TYR A 115 28.50 -4.10 11.26
N MET A 116 29.24 -3.92 12.35
CA MET A 116 29.16 -2.69 13.12
C MET A 116 29.87 -1.54 12.41
N VAL A 117 29.20 -0.39 12.45
CA VAL A 117 29.81 0.88 12.12
C VAL A 117 29.64 1.84 13.28
N ARG A 118 30.67 2.62 13.53
CA ARG A 118 30.74 3.65 14.56
C ARG A 118 31.59 4.82 14.07
N LYS A 119 31.65 5.89 14.85
CA LYS A 119 32.39 7.10 14.47
C LYS A 119 33.85 6.83 14.06
N GLU A 120 34.49 5.86 14.71
CA GLU A 120 35.88 5.50 14.46
C GLU A 120 36.08 4.58 13.23
N GLY A 121 35.01 4.09 12.62
CA GLY A 121 35.05 3.26 11.42
C GLY A 121 34.29 1.93 11.53
N TYR A 122 34.59 1.03 10.62
CA TYR A 122 33.93 -0.30 10.54
C TYR A 122 34.60 -1.33 11.42
N SER A 123 33.81 -2.26 11.91
CA SER A 123 34.34 -3.51 12.45
C SER A 123 35.00 -4.34 11.34
N PRO A 124 36.18 -4.92 11.59
CA PRO A 124 36.87 -5.78 10.62
C PRO A 124 36.19 -7.16 10.48
N VAL A 125 35.27 -7.51 11.36
CA VAL A 125 34.64 -8.84 11.38
C VAL A 125 33.50 -8.92 10.39
N THR A 126 33.56 -9.96 9.55
CA THR A 126 32.49 -10.32 8.63
C THR A 126 31.84 -11.64 9.07
N PHE A 127 30.55 -11.76 8.85
CA PHE A 127 29.80 -12.98 9.13
C PHE A 127 29.53 -13.75 7.83
N SER A 128 29.74 -15.07 7.88
CA SER A 128 29.38 -15.91 6.74
C SER A 128 27.89 -16.30 6.80
N LYS A 129 27.13 -15.95 5.76
CA LYS A 129 25.72 -16.36 5.62
C LYS A 129 25.50 -17.88 5.75
N ARG A 130 26.53 -18.68 5.48
CA ARG A 130 26.48 -20.15 5.64
C ARG A 130 26.44 -20.58 7.12
N GLN A 131 26.81 -19.70 8.04
CA GLN A 131 26.81 -19.93 9.48
C GLN A 131 25.52 -19.45 10.16
N PHE A 132 24.61 -18.85 9.38
CA PHE A 132 23.33 -18.39 9.92
C PHE A 132 22.45 -19.59 10.22
N GLU A 133 22.02 -19.69 11.47
CA GLU A 133 21.05 -20.67 11.92
C GLU A 133 19.71 -19.98 12.19
N TRP A 134 18.66 -20.50 11.58
CA TRP A 134 17.32 -20.00 11.81
C TRP A 134 16.91 -20.25 13.27
N PRO A 135 16.31 -19.26 13.95
CA PRO A 135 15.80 -19.48 15.30
C PRO A 135 14.65 -20.50 15.27
N LYS A 136 14.76 -21.50 16.18
CA LYS A 136 13.77 -22.58 16.30
C LYS A 136 12.76 -22.27 17.40
N ARG A 137 11.50 -22.64 17.17
CA ARG A 137 10.40 -22.55 18.15
C ARG A 137 10.30 -21.16 18.79
N ILE A 138 10.45 -20.12 17.97
CA ILE A 138 10.48 -18.74 18.46
C ILE A 138 9.16 -18.38 19.18
N PHE A 139 8.04 -18.85 18.66
CA PHE A 139 6.71 -18.59 19.22
C PHE A 139 6.49 -19.36 20.53
N GLU A 140 6.85 -20.64 20.57
CA GLU A 140 6.74 -21.45 21.76
C GLU A 140 7.59 -20.90 22.93
N ARG A 141 8.82 -20.46 22.64
CA ARG A 141 9.71 -19.84 23.64
C ARG A 141 9.19 -18.50 24.16
N ASN A 142 8.33 -17.84 23.43
CA ASN A 142 7.75 -16.54 23.78
C ASN A 142 6.23 -16.65 24.03
N ALA A 143 5.74 -17.82 24.42
CA ALA A 143 4.32 -18.09 24.64
C ALA A 143 3.68 -17.11 25.63
N ASP A 144 4.34 -16.79 26.74
CA ASP A 144 3.84 -15.84 27.74
C ASP A 144 3.66 -14.43 27.17
N TYR A 145 4.61 -13.98 26.34
CA TYR A 145 4.49 -12.71 25.63
C TYR A 145 3.30 -12.71 24.65
N LEU A 146 3.13 -13.78 23.87
CA LEU A 146 2.00 -13.91 22.95
C LEU A 146 0.66 -13.94 23.70
N GLN A 147 0.58 -14.59 24.85
CA GLN A 147 -0.61 -14.57 25.71
C GLN A 147 -0.92 -13.15 26.21
N LYS A 148 0.10 -12.40 26.62
CA LYS A 148 -0.04 -11.00 27.01
C LYS A 148 -0.59 -10.15 25.86
N VAL A 149 0.02 -10.22 24.66
CA VAL A 149 -0.45 -9.50 23.48
C VAL A 149 -1.90 -9.85 23.14
N LYS A 150 -2.25 -11.13 23.22
CA LYS A 150 -3.62 -11.60 22.98
C LYS A 150 -4.62 -11.07 24.02
N ALA A 151 -4.21 -10.96 25.27
CA ALA A 151 -5.05 -10.46 26.37
C ALA A 151 -5.22 -8.94 26.36
N GLU A 152 -4.20 -8.20 25.90
CA GLU A 152 -4.22 -6.73 25.83
C GLU A 152 -4.94 -6.18 24.59
N ARG A 153 -5.28 -7.03 23.62
CA ARG A 153 -6.01 -6.58 22.44
C ARG A 153 -7.42 -6.12 22.81
N THR A 154 -7.86 -5.02 22.21
CA THR A 154 -9.18 -4.45 22.45
C THR A 154 -10.06 -4.56 21.20
N GLY A 155 -11.35 -4.79 21.39
CA GLY A 155 -12.33 -4.84 20.31
C GLY A 155 -12.18 -6.04 19.37
N SER A 156 -12.51 -5.84 18.10
CA SER A 156 -12.49 -6.87 17.05
C SER A 156 -11.13 -6.97 16.32
N ILE A 157 -10.04 -6.51 16.94
CA ILE A 157 -8.71 -6.55 16.31
C ILE A 157 -8.27 -8.01 16.13
N THR A 158 -7.97 -8.37 14.89
CA THR A 158 -7.44 -9.69 14.52
C THR A 158 -5.97 -9.81 14.88
N LEU A 159 -5.57 -10.96 15.36
CA LEU A 159 -4.17 -11.30 15.57
C LEU A 159 -3.56 -11.78 14.25
N MET A 160 -2.71 -10.95 13.65
CA MET A 160 -1.98 -11.29 12.43
C MET A 160 -0.57 -11.79 12.80
N THR A 161 -0.27 -13.04 12.44
CA THR A 161 1.07 -13.58 12.54
C THR A 161 1.89 -13.21 11.32
N ILE A 162 3.00 -12.50 11.51
CA ILE A 162 3.98 -12.21 10.45
C ILE A 162 5.04 -13.31 10.49
N TYR A 163 5.29 -13.95 9.33
CA TYR A 163 6.21 -15.07 9.26
C TYR A 163 7.09 -15.04 8.01
N GLU A 164 8.38 -15.34 8.19
CA GLU A 164 9.37 -15.44 7.13
C GLU A 164 9.86 -16.89 7.00
N THR A 165 9.57 -17.55 5.88
CA THR A 165 10.02 -18.92 5.61
C THR A 165 11.33 -18.96 4.81
N GLN A 166 11.65 -17.87 4.14
CA GLN A 166 12.86 -17.70 3.33
C GLN A 166 13.28 -16.25 3.26
N ARG A 167 14.56 -15.99 3.17
CA ARG A 167 15.17 -14.66 3.13
C ARG A 167 16.03 -14.51 1.89
N GLY A 168 15.86 -13.38 1.19
CA GLY A 168 16.62 -13.03 0.00
C GLY A 168 15.81 -13.02 -1.28
N CYS A 169 16.35 -12.33 -2.30
CA CYS A 169 15.76 -12.20 -3.62
C CYS A 169 16.85 -12.30 -4.70
N PRO A 170 16.76 -13.25 -5.65
CA PRO A 170 17.77 -13.42 -6.68
C PRO A 170 17.65 -12.44 -7.85
N TYR A 171 16.63 -11.58 -7.85
CA TYR A 171 16.35 -10.65 -8.94
C TYR A 171 17.05 -9.30 -8.74
N GLY A 172 17.32 -8.61 -9.86
CA GLY A 172 18.04 -7.34 -9.90
C GLY A 172 17.16 -6.10 -10.11
N CYS A 173 15.86 -6.14 -9.74
CA CYS A 173 14.94 -5.03 -9.99
C CYS A 173 15.49 -3.71 -9.44
N THR A 174 15.72 -2.72 -10.32
CA THR A 174 16.47 -1.51 -9.95
C THR A 174 15.75 -0.58 -8.98
N PHE A 175 14.43 -0.63 -8.91
CA PHE A 175 13.62 0.16 -7.97
C PHE A 175 13.61 -0.40 -6.54
N CYS A 176 14.11 -1.62 -6.34
CA CYS A 176 13.95 -2.39 -5.11
C CYS A 176 15.24 -2.45 -4.28
N GLU A 177 15.16 -2.25 -2.98
CA GLU A 177 16.32 -2.37 -2.08
C GLU A 177 16.82 -3.80 -1.91
N TRP A 178 15.96 -4.80 -2.09
CA TRP A 178 16.33 -6.21 -2.00
C TRP A 178 17.30 -6.67 -3.10
N SER A 179 17.36 -5.93 -4.21
CA SER A 179 18.17 -6.27 -5.38
C SER A 179 19.61 -5.79 -5.32
N GLY A 180 19.95 -4.86 -4.45
CA GLY A 180 21.26 -4.19 -4.39
C GLY A 180 22.44 -5.03 -3.88
N GLY A 181 22.35 -6.36 -3.92
CA GLY A 181 23.38 -7.27 -3.43
C GLY A 181 23.22 -7.65 -1.96
N ILE A 182 22.28 -7.04 -1.26
CA ILE A 182 22.04 -7.29 0.15
C ILE A 182 21.62 -8.74 0.38
N ASN A 183 20.78 -9.30 -0.50
CA ASN A 183 20.25 -10.66 -0.36
C ASN A 183 20.08 -11.40 -1.68
N SER A 184 21.11 -11.38 -2.54
CA SER A 184 21.08 -12.07 -3.85
C SER A 184 20.99 -13.62 -3.77
N LYS A 185 21.29 -14.20 -2.59
CA LYS A 185 21.14 -15.65 -2.35
C LYS A 185 20.01 -15.88 -1.38
N VAL A 186 19.07 -16.71 -1.78
CA VAL A 186 17.93 -17.09 -0.93
C VAL A 186 18.40 -18.11 0.10
N ALA A 187 18.12 -17.85 1.37
CA ALA A 187 18.28 -18.78 2.47
C ALA A 187 16.91 -19.26 2.93
N PHE A 188 16.77 -20.56 3.19
CA PHE A 188 15.51 -21.19 3.54
C PHE A 188 15.51 -21.68 4.99
N LYS A 189 14.44 -21.37 5.73
CA LYS A 189 14.18 -22.03 7.01
C LYS A 189 13.81 -23.48 6.73
N PRO A 190 14.30 -24.48 7.52
CA PRO A 190 13.90 -25.87 7.37
C PRO A 190 12.38 -26.02 7.34
N SER A 191 11.86 -26.80 6.40
CA SER A 191 10.41 -26.93 6.22
C SER A 191 9.72 -27.51 7.45
N GLU A 192 10.39 -28.44 8.11
CA GLU A 192 9.92 -29.09 9.34
C GLU A 192 9.74 -28.06 10.46
N ASP A 193 10.68 -27.12 10.62
CA ASP A 193 10.61 -26.05 11.62
C ASP A 193 9.44 -25.09 11.30
N VAL A 194 9.17 -24.81 9.99
CA VAL A 194 8.03 -23.98 9.57
C VAL A 194 6.70 -24.66 9.90
N ILE A 195 6.57 -25.93 9.57
CA ILE A 195 5.34 -26.70 9.82
C ILE A 195 5.10 -26.85 11.32
N GLU A 196 6.16 -27.08 12.10
CA GLU A 196 6.08 -27.14 13.59
C GLU A 196 5.56 -25.82 14.15
N ASP A 197 6.12 -24.69 13.70
CA ASP A 197 5.70 -23.35 14.13
C ASP A 197 4.22 -23.07 13.75
N PHE A 198 3.79 -23.36 12.52
CA PHE A 198 2.40 -23.14 12.09
C PHE A 198 1.42 -24.01 12.89
N THR A 199 1.76 -25.27 13.09
CA THR A 199 0.94 -26.21 13.88
C THR A 199 0.83 -25.75 15.33
N TRP A 200 1.94 -25.34 15.94
CA TRP A 200 1.95 -24.84 17.31
C TRP A 200 1.09 -23.57 17.46
N LEU A 201 1.25 -22.60 16.52
CA LEU A 201 0.47 -21.36 16.50
C LEU A 201 -1.04 -21.63 16.36
N ALA A 202 -1.43 -22.52 15.45
CA ALA A 202 -2.82 -22.91 15.24
C ALA A 202 -3.42 -23.57 16.48
N LYS A 203 -2.72 -24.57 17.02
CA LYS A 203 -3.14 -25.32 18.21
C LYS A 203 -3.33 -24.45 19.44
N ASN A 204 -2.51 -23.40 19.61
CA ASN A 204 -2.54 -22.49 20.75
C ASN A 204 -3.36 -21.22 20.49
N GLY A 205 -4.02 -21.10 19.33
CA GLY A 205 -4.91 -19.99 18.97
C GLY A 205 -4.19 -18.67 18.73
N PHE A 206 -2.98 -18.72 18.17
CA PHE A 206 -2.20 -17.55 17.75
C PHE A 206 -2.13 -17.36 16.25
N LEU A 207 -2.71 -18.26 15.44
CA LEU A 207 -2.74 -18.19 13.99
C LEU A 207 -4.12 -17.76 13.50
N GLU A 208 -4.55 -16.53 13.82
CA GLU A 208 -5.85 -16.05 13.34
C GLU A 208 -5.77 -15.66 11.86
N ASP A 209 -4.82 -14.83 11.49
CA ASP A 209 -4.44 -14.55 10.12
C ASP A 209 -2.92 -14.70 9.95
N LEU A 210 -2.46 -15.00 8.75
CA LEU A 210 -1.04 -15.19 8.45
C LEU A 210 -0.57 -14.22 7.36
N HIS A 211 0.47 -13.48 7.63
CA HIS A 211 1.17 -12.67 6.65
C HIS A 211 2.56 -13.27 6.37
N MET A 212 2.71 -13.90 5.22
CA MET A 212 3.98 -14.41 4.75
C MET A 212 4.76 -13.29 4.07
N VAL A 213 5.94 -12.96 4.63
CA VAL A 213 6.68 -11.73 4.26
C VAL A 213 7.90 -12.00 3.38
N GLU A 214 7.92 -13.11 2.69
CA GLU A 214 8.98 -13.46 1.76
C GLU A 214 9.01 -12.50 0.55
N ALA A 215 10.22 -12.23 0.06
CA ALA A 215 10.41 -11.45 -1.17
C ALA A 215 10.03 -12.22 -2.46
N ASN A 216 9.94 -13.57 -2.42
CA ASN A 216 9.74 -14.42 -3.60
C ASN A 216 9.12 -15.78 -3.29
N LEU A 217 7.94 -15.82 -2.70
CA LEU A 217 7.22 -17.09 -2.49
C LEU A 217 6.82 -17.71 -3.84
N GLY A 218 6.85 -19.02 -3.94
CA GLY A 218 6.48 -19.78 -5.13
C GLY A 218 7.63 -20.03 -6.10
N GLN A 219 8.87 -19.78 -5.70
CA GLN A 219 10.04 -20.05 -6.52
C GLN A 219 10.36 -21.55 -6.57
N LEU A 220 10.07 -22.30 -5.52
CA LEU A 220 10.41 -23.71 -5.36
C LEU A 220 9.18 -24.57 -5.06
N ASP A 221 9.29 -25.86 -5.35
CA ASP A 221 8.25 -26.86 -4.99
C ASP A 221 8.05 -26.97 -3.45
N ARG A 222 9.07 -26.62 -2.68
CA ARG A 222 8.98 -26.46 -1.23
C ARG A 222 7.87 -25.50 -0.82
N ASP A 223 7.71 -24.40 -1.53
CA ASP A 223 6.73 -23.37 -1.18
C ASP A 223 5.29 -23.90 -1.37
N VAL A 224 5.11 -24.72 -2.42
CA VAL A 224 3.84 -25.44 -2.63
C VAL A 224 3.54 -26.39 -1.48
N MET A 225 4.52 -27.20 -1.08
CA MET A 225 4.38 -28.14 0.02
C MET A 225 4.03 -27.44 1.34
N LEU A 226 4.65 -26.29 1.65
CA LEU A 226 4.32 -25.52 2.85
C LEU A 226 2.88 -25.00 2.83
N VAL A 227 2.38 -24.57 1.65
CA VAL A 227 0.98 -24.14 1.49
C VAL A 227 0.03 -25.34 1.58
N GLU A 228 0.38 -26.51 1.03
CA GLU A 228 -0.40 -27.73 1.20
C GLU A 228 -0.54 -28.14 2.68
N GLU A 229 0.54 -28.02 3.47
CA GLU A 229 0.49 -28.25 4.93
C GLU A 229 -0.37 -27.18 5.64
N LEU A 230 -0.28 -25.93 5.22
CA LEU A 230 -1.12 -24.86 5.77
C LEU A 230 -2.61 -25.11 5.49
N CYS A 231 -2.96 -25.64 4.29
CA CYS A 231 -4.33 -26.05 3.97
C CYS A 231 -4.81 -27.20 4.88
N LYS A 232 -3.94 -28.15 5.24
CA LYS A 232 -4.27 -29.22 6.21
C LYS A 232 -4.50 -28.65 7.61
N ILE A 233 -3.66 -27.72 8.05
CA ILE A 233 -3.81 -27.00 9.34
C ILE A 233 -5.17 -26.27 9.35
N LYS A 234 -5.53 -25.58 8.26
CA LYS A 234 -6.85 -24.94 8.11
C LYS A 234 -8.00 -25.95 8.28
N ALA A 235 -7.89 -27.09 7.63
CA ALA A 235 -8.92 -28.13 7.71
C ALA A 235 -9.05 -28.73 9.11
N GLU A 236 -7.94 -28.85 9.87
CA GLU A 236 -7.92 -29.43 11.21
C GLU A 236 -8.32 -28.43 12.31
N TYR A 237 -7.79 -27.19 12.23
CA TYR A 237 -7.94 -26.18 13.31
C TYR A 237 -8.88 -25.03 12.95
N GLY A 238 -9.35 -24.91 11.70
CA GLY A 238 -10.17 -23.80 11.24
C GLY A 238 -9.43 -22.48 11.01
N VAL A 239 -8.11 -22.46 11.21
CA VAL A 239 -7.24 -21.28 11.08
C VAL A 239 -6.03 -21.58 10.19
N PRO A 240 -5.39 -20.54 9.58
CA PRO A 240 -5.76 -19.12 9.60
C PRO A 240 -7.08 -18.84 8.87
N ARG A 241 -7.64 -17.66 9.07
CA ARG A 241 -8.82 -17.23 8.30
C ARG A 241 -8.39 -16.77 6.91
N ASP A 242 -7.29 -16.04 6.86
CA ASP A 242 -6.72 -15.47 5.64
C ASP A 242 -5.19 -15.60 5.62
N VAL A 243 -4.62 -15.68 4.40
CA VAL A 243 -3.18 -15.72 4.15
C VAL A 243 -2.82 -14.60 3.19
N ILE A 244 -2.05 -13.63 3.69
CA ILE A 244 -1.54 -12.53 2.89
C ILE A 244 -0.12 -12.89 2.43
N LEU A 245 0.14 -12.76 1.13
CA LEU A 245 1.46 -12.98 0.54
C LEU A 245 2.10 -11.64 0.19
N ALA A 246 3.23 -11.29 0.82
CA ALA A 246 3.90 -10.02 0.58
C ALA A 246 4.60 -9.95 -0.78
N GLY A 247 5.42 -10.94 -1.10
CA GLY A 247 6.16 -11.01 -2.35
C GLY A 247 6.03 -12.35 -3.04
N LEU A 248 5.76 -12.31 -4.35
CA LEU A 248 5.55 -13.49 -5.17
C LEU A 248 6.66 -13.64 -6.22
N SER A 249 7.02 -14.87 -6.52
CA SER A 249 8.02 -15.20 -7.53
C SER A 249 7.55 -14.77 -8.93
N LYS A 250 8.48 -14.22 -9.72
CA LYS A 250 8.25 -13.67 -11.05
C LYS A 250 8.79 -14.56 -12.17
N SER A 251 9.31 -15.73 -11.81
CA SER A 251 9.88 -16.67 -12.78
C SER A 251 8.79 -17.29 -13.67
N LYS A 252 9.10 -17.49 -14.95
CA LYS A 252 8.27 -18.27 -15.88
C LYS A 252 8.02 -19.72 -15.42
N LYS A 253 8.78 -20.20 -14.47
CA LYS A 253 8.63 -21.53 -13.82
C LYS A 253 8.08 -21.39 -12.41
N SER A 254 7.42 -20.28 -12.10
CA SER A 254 6.87 -20.01 -10.78
C SER A 254 5.71 -20.97 -10.44
N ASN A 255 5.64 -21.35 -9.18
CA ASN A 255 4.53 -22.10 -8.61
C ASN A 255 3.40 -21.19 -8.07
N VAL A 256 3.47 -19.88 -8.29
CA VAL A 256 2.54 -18.90 -7.71
C VAL A 256 1.09 -19.23 -8.06
N TYR A 257 0.79 -19.52 -9.32
CA TYR A 257 -0.56 -19.88 -9.74
C TYR A 257 -1.09 -21.14 -9.01
N LYS A 258 -0.21 -22.13 -8.79
CA LYS A 258 -0.57 -23.36 -8.03
C LYS A 258 -0.82 -23.04 -6.56
N ILE A 259 -0.02 -22.15 -5.97
CA ILE A 259 -0.17 -21.68 -4.59
C ILE A 259 -1.49 -20.93 -4.43
N ASP A 260 -1.76 -19.96 -5.30
CA ASP A 260 -2.98 -19.15 -5.26
C ASP A 260 -4.24 -20.04 -5.41
N ARG A 261 -4.18 -21.02 -6.30
CA ARG A 261 -5.27 -22.01 -6.46
C ARG A 261 -5.50 -22.84 -5.19
N LEU A 262 -4.44 -23.28 -4.51
CA LEU A 262 -4.55 -24.02 -3.25
C LEU A 262 -5.16 -23.15 -2.14
N LEU A 263 -4.71 -21.91 -2.01
CA LEU A 263 -5.22 -20.97 -1.02
C LEU A 263 -6.71 -20.66 -1.27
N ALA A 264 -7.09 -20.42 -2.53
CA ALA A 264 -8.47 -20.16 -2.91
C ALA A 264 -9.38 -21.36 -2.63
N ALA A 265 -8.96 -22.54 -3.07
CA ALA A 265 -9.72 -23.78 -2.86
C ALA A 265 -9.92 -24.13 -1.38
N SER A 266 -9.02 -23.68 -0.51
CA SER A 266 -9.09 -23.91 0.94
C SER A 266 -9.73 -22.75 1.72
N GLY A 267 -10.24 -21.72 1.01
CA GLY A 267 -10.82 -20.52 1.65
C GLY A 267 -9.80 -19.74 2.49
N LEU A 268 -8.54 -19.73 2.07
CA LEU A 268 -7.43 -19.04 2.69
C LEU A 268 -7.03 -17.74 1.97
N SER A 269 -7.71 -17.41 0.87
CA SER A 269 -7.47 -16.17 0.14
C SER A 269 -8.78 -15.54 -0.29
N ASN A 270 -8.89 -14.23 -0.06
CA ASN A 270 -10.03 -13.41 -0.50
C ASN A 270 -9.72 -12.64 -1.80
N GLY A 271 -8.52 -12.79 -2.35
CA GLY A 271 -8.09 -12.11 -3.56
C GLY A 271 -6.74 -12.57 -4.05
N PHE A 272 -6.55 -12.48 -5.35
CA PHE A 272 -5.25 -12.73 -5.99
C PHE A 272 -4.51 -11.43 -6.19
N LYS A 273 -3.18 -11.48 -6.05
CA LYS A 273 -2.31 -10.35 -6.22
C LYS A 273 -1.21 -10.67 -7.25
N ILE A 274 -1.08 -9.81 -8.25
CA ILE A 274 -0.02 -9.89 -9.26
C ILE A 274 0.85 -8.65 -9.14
N SER A 275 2.12 -8.82 -8.78
CA SER A 275 3.08 -7.71 -8.68
C SER A 275 3.76 -7.48 -10.04
N MET A 276 3.06 -6.84 -10.97
CA MET A 276 3.51 -6.62 -12.37
C MET A 276 4.50 -5.46 -12.48
N GLN A 277 4.29 -4.39 -11.72
CA GLN A 277 5.00 -3.11 -11.72
C GLN A 277 4.79 -2.27 -12.99
N ASP A 278 4.86 -2.86 -14.18
CA ASP A 278 4.53 -2.29 -15.48
C ASP A 278 4.15 -3.40 -16.46
N MET A 279 3.42 -3.06 -17.53
CA MET A 279 3.02 -4.02 -18.58
C MET A 279 3.92 -3.94 -19.81
N ASP A 280 4.66 -2.83 -20.00
CA ASP A 280 5.53 -2.62 -21.15
C ASP A 280 6.84 -3.42 -21.00
N PRO A 281 7.16 -4.32 -21.95
CA PRO A 281 8.40 -5.09 -21.91
C PRO A 281 9.68 -4.24 -21.91
N GLN A 282 9.65 -3.05 -22.53
CA GLN A 282 10.82 -2.16 -22.53
C GLN A 282 11.00 -1.50 -21.15
N VAL A 283 9.92 -1.12 -20.48
CA VAL A 283 9.96 -0.61 -19.09
C VAL A 283 10.51 -1.70 -18.17
N LEU A 284 9.97 -2.93 -18.26
CA LEU A 284 10.47 -4.07 -17.48
C LEU A 284 11.97 -4.32 -17.71
N LYS A 285 12.44 -4.22 -18.95
CA LYS A 285 13.86 -4.32 -19.28
C LYS A 285 14.68 -3.18 -18.67
N ASN A 286 14.17 -1.95 -18.68
CA ASN A 286 14.85 -0.78 -18.12
C ASN A 286 15.05 -0.92 -16.60
N ILE A 287 14.11 -1.55 -15.91
CA ILE A 287 14.19 -1.81 -14.46
C ILE A 287 14.79 -3.18 -14.10
N GLU A 288 15.43 -3.86 -15.07
CA GLU A 288 16.06 -5.17 -14.90
C GLU A 288 15.13 -6.24 -14.34
N ARG A 289 13.88 -6.22 -14.77
CA ARG A 289 12.84 -7.14 -14.34
C ARG A 289 12.46 -8.11 -15.46
N VAL A 290 12.30 -9.38 -15.11
CA VAL A 290 11.81 -10.42 -16.01
C VAL A 290 10.52 -11.00 -15.44
N ASP A 291 9.43 -10.82 -16.15
CA ASP A 291 8.12 -11.37 -15.81
C ASP A 291 7.57 -12.29 -16.91
N GLU A 292 6.56 -13.07 -16.58
CA GLU A 292 5.66 -13.68 -17.56
C GLU A 292 4.89 -12.56 -18.29
N PRO A 293 4.63 -12.66 -19.61
CA PRO A 293 3.77 -11.72 -20.31
C PRO A 293 2.41 -11.54 -19.60
N TRP A 294 1.99 -10.29 -19.46
CA TRP A 294 0.78 -9.96 -18.69
C TRP A 294 -0.49 -10.63 -19.23
N GLU A 295 -0.58 -10.82 -20.56
CA GLU A 295 -1.71 -11.49 -21.19
C GLU A 295 -1.89 -12.93 -20.69
N LYS A 296 -0.77 -13.64 -20.49
CA LYS A 296 -0.79 -14.99 -19.92
C LYS A 296 -1.18 -14.99 -18.45
N GLN A 297 -0.65 -14.02 -17.69
CA GLN A 297 -1.01 -13.87 -16.29
C GLN A 297 -2.50 -13.57 -16.14
N PHE A 298 -3.04 -12.61 -16.89
CA PHE A 298 -4.46 -12.26 -16.84
C PHE A 298 -5.35 -13.43 -17.25
N LYS A 299 -4.98 -14.17 -18.30
CA LYS A 299 -5.72 -15.37 -18.69
C LYS A 299 -5.79 -16.39 -17.55
N ALA A 300 -4.63 -16.73 -16.95
CA ALA A 300 -4.56 -17.72 -15.89
C ALA A 300 -5.36 -17.28 -14.64
N TYR A 301 -5.25 -16.01 -14.25
CA TYR A 301 -5.94 -15.49 -13.07
C TYR A 301 -7.43 -15.22 -13.32
N ASN A 302 -7.85 -14.91 -14.54
CA ASN A 302 -9.26 -14.82 -14.89
C ASN A 302 -9.93 -16.20 -14.77
N GLU A 303 -9.25 -17.27 -15.19
CA GLU A 303 -9.74 -18.65 -14.99
C GLU A 303 -9.94 -18.95 -13.48
N LEU A 304 -8.99 -18.55 -12.61
CA LEU A 304 -9.14 -18.70 -11.15
C LEU A 304 -10.25 -17.82 -10.58
N ARG A 305 -10.34 -16.58 -11.04
CA ARG A 305 -11.41 -15.67 -10.61
C ARG A 305 -12.78 -16.25 -10.93
N ASP A 306 -12.97 -16.74 -12.13
CA ASP A 306 -14.24 -17.30 -12.59
C ASP A 306 -14.58 -18.60 -11.86
N GLU A 307 -13.57 -19.42 -11.48
CA GLU A 307 -13.75 -20.64 -10.70
C GLU A 307 -14.09 -20.37 -9.23
N PHE A 308 -13.43 -19.41 -8.57
CA PHE A 308 -13.53 -19.19 -7.13
C PHE A 308 -14.31 -17.94 -6.74
N GLY A 309 -14.70 -17.08 -7.68
CA GLY A 309 -15.43 -15.85 -7.42
C GLY A 309 -14.62 -14.78 -6.68
N ILE A 310 -13.29 -14.83 -6.73
CA ILE A 310 -12.39 -13.93 -6.00
C ILE A 310 -11.79 -12.86 -6.89
N LYS A 311 -11.49 -11.71 -6.27
CA LYS A 311 -10.98 -10.53 -6.98
C LYS A 311 -9.52 -10.68 -7.41
N LEU A 312 -9.18 -10.11 -8.56
CA LEU A 312 -7.80 -9.99 -9.02
C LEU A 312 -7.32 -8.55 -8.85
N ARG A 313 -6.14 -8.40 -8.24
CA ARG A 313 -5.48 -7.11 -8.03
C ARG A 313 -4.08 -7.12 -8.63
N ALA A 314 -3.70 -6.06 -9.34
CA ALA A 314 -2.35 -5.85 -9.85
C ALA A 314 -1.64 -4.73 -9.08
N GLU A 315 -0.39 -4.96 -8.70
CA GLU A 315 0.50 -3.94 -8.14
C GLU A 315 1.36 -3.34 -9.25
N MET A 316 1.27 -2.03 -9.41
CA MET A 316 1.97 -1.25 -10.42
C MET A 316 2.77 -0.12 -9.78
N ILE A 317 3.85 0.30 -10.43
CA ILE A 317 4.61 1.48 -10.01
C ILE A 317 4.45 2.57 -11.08
N ARG A 318 3.95 3.73 -10.68
CA ARG A 318 3.74 4.87 -11.59
C ARG A 318 5.07 5.52 -11.94
N GLY A 319 5.30 5.69 -13.24
CA GLY A 319 6.40 6.50 -13.75
C GLY A 319 7.76 5.81 -13.74
N LEU A 320 7.83 4.51 -13.95
CA LEU A 320 9.10 3.80 -14.18
C LEU A 320 9.76 4.27 -15.50
N PRO A 321 11.10 4.12 -15.65
CA PRO A 321 11.82 4.60 -16.84
C PRO A 321 11.33 3.95 -18.12
N GLY A 322 10.79 4.74 -19.03
CA GLY A 322 10.18 4.29 -20.28
C GLY A 322 8.65 4.37 -20.29
N THR A 323 7.99 4.46 -19.13
CA THR A 323 6.55 4.74 -19.05
C THR A 323 6.28 6.11 -19.68
N THR A 324 5.31 6.21 -20.59
CA THR A 324 4.81 7.46 -21.16
C THR A 324 3.39 7.72 -20.67
N LEU A 325 2.91 8.95 -20.81
CA LEU A 325 1.51 9.26 -20.49
C LEU A 325 0.54 8.39 -21.32
N ASN A 326 0.85 8.12 -22.58
CA ASN A 326 0.03 7.25 -23.42
C ASN A 326 0.02 5.80 -22.91
N SER A 327 1.21 5.22 -22.63
CA SER A 327 1.28 3.85 -22.11
C SER A 327 0.61 3.71 -20.74
N PHE A 328 0.60 4.77 -19.93
CA PHE A 328 -0.15 4.80 -18.67
C PHE A 328 -1.66 4.58 -18.90
N TYR A 329 -2.25 5.31 -19.86
CA TYR A 329 -3.67 5.14 -20.18
C TYR A 329 -3.97 3.78 -20.82
N GLU A 330 -3.08 3.28 -21.67
CA GLU A 330 -3.20 1.95 -22.27
C GLU A 330 -3.22 0.85 -21.21
N GLN A 331 -2.29 0.87 -20.26
CA GLN A 331 -2.24 -0.07 -19.15
C GLN A 331 -3.50 0.02 -18.26
N ALA A 332 -3.94 1.22 -17.92
CA ALA A 332 -5.16 1.41 -17.14
C ALA A 332 -6.39 0.87 -17.90
N GLY A 333 -6.44 1.10 -19.21
CA GLY A 333 -7.49 0.59 -20.07
C GLY A 333 -7.54 -0.95 -20.14
N GLU A 334 -6.38 -1.60 -20.30
CA GLU A 334 -6.32 -3.06 -20.31
C GLU A 334 -6.72 -3.67 -18.96
N MET A 335 -6.32 -3.06 -17.84
CA MET A 335 -6.76 -3.52 -16.53
C MET A 335 -8.26 -3.38 -16.33
N ALA A 336 -8.86 -2.25 -16.70
CA ALA A 336 -10.30 -2.03 -16.66
C ALA A 336 -11.05 -3.05 -17.51
N LYS A 337 -10.61 -3.26 -18.76
CA LYS A 337 -11.17 -4.24 -19.68
C LYS A 337 -11.19 -5.67 -19.13
N HIS A 338 -10.14 -6.06 -18.43
CA HIS A 338 -10.02 -7.39 -17.82
C HIS A 338 -10.63 -7.49 -16.41
N GLY A 339 -11.20 -6.40 -15.88
CA GLY A 339 -11.77 -6.36 -14.53
C GLY A 339 -10.72 -6.57 -13.44
N VAL A 340 -9.50 -6.13 -13.70
CA VAL A 340 -8.38 -6.21 -12.77
C VAL A 340 -8.32 -4.91 -11.97
N PHE A 341 -8.43 -5.02 -10.64
CA PHE A 341 -8.15 -3.89 -9.76
C PHE A 341 -6.66 -3.64 -9.71
N TRP A 342 -6.24 -2.38 -9.62
CA TRP A 342 -4.82 -2.08 -9.50
C TRP A 342 -4.51 -1.08 -8.41
N ASP A 343 -3.36 -1.30 -7.76
CA ASP A 343 -2.70 -0.34 -6.90
C ASP A 343 -1.53 0.25 -7.66
N LYS A 344 -1.57 1.53 -8.01
CA LYS A 344 -0.44 2.24 -8.59
C LYS A 344 0.34 2.96 -7.51
N TYR A 345 1.42 2.36 -7.10
CA TYR A 345 2.32 2.94 -6.11
C TYR A 345 3.11 4.11 -6.71
N THR A 346 3.34 5.11 -5.89
CA THR A 346 4.30 6.18 -6.17
C THR A 346 5.70 5.60 -6.16
N TRP A 347 6.52 5.90 -7.17
CA TRP A 347 7.90 5.46 -7.19
C TRP A 347 8.75 6.27 -6.22
N HIS A 348 9.10 5.65 -5.11
CA HIS A 348 10.06 6.19 -4.15
C HIS A 348 11.47 5.83 -4.61
N LEU A 349 12.33 6.82 -4.76
CA LEU A 349 13.76 6.60 -5.02
C LEU A 349 14.44 6.25 -3.71
N LEU A 350 14.50 4.96 -3.41
CA LEU A 350 15.08 4.46 -2.16
C LEU A 350 16.61 4.58 -2.20
N PRO A 351 17.26 5.05 -1.11
CA PRO A 351 18.70 5.35 -1.11
C PRO A 351 19.60 4.17 -1.48
N THR A 352 19.20 2.96 -1.07
CA THR A 352 19.98 1.73 -1.29
C THR A 352 19.59 0.96 -2.55
N SER A 353 18.57 1.44 -3.27
CA SER A 353 18.15 0.79 -4.53
C SER A 353 19.14 1.08 -5.66
N PRO A 354 19.35 0.17 -6.62
CA PRO A 354 20.17 0.43 -7.79
C PRO A 354 19.74 1.66 -8.60
N ALA A 355 18.47 2.03 -8.54
CA ALA A 355 17.95 3.20 -9.23
C ALA A 355 18.47 4.53 -8.67
N SER A 356 18.94 4.58 -7.43
CA SER A 356 19.56 5.76 -6.83
C SER A 356 21.01 5.99 -7.30
N ASN A 357 21.59 5.04 -8.03
CA ASN A 357 22.93 5.21 -8.61
C ASN A 357 22.94 6.40 -9.59
N PRO A 358 23.87 7.36 -9.46
CA PRO A 358 23.96 8.52 -10.33
C PRO A 358 24.03 8.21 -11.82
N GLU A 359 24.72 7.12 -12.21
CA GLU A 359 24.82 6.69 -13.62
C GLU A 359 23.45 6.21 -14.14
N TYR A 360 22.70 5.47 -13.33
CA TYR A 360 21.34 5.04 -13.69
C TYR A 360 20.39 6.22 -13.77
N MET A 361 20.44 7.13 -12.81
CA MET A 361 19.65 8.36 -12.83
C MET A 361 19.94 9.20 -14.07
N GLN A 362 21.21 9.39 -14.41
CA GLN A 362 21.61 10.12 -15.61
C GLN A 362 21.13 9.43 -16.89
N LYS A 363 21.28 8.11 -16.97
CA LYS A 363 20.86 7.31 -18.14
C LYS A 363 19.38 7.50 -18.49
N PHE A 364 18.54 7.60 -17.50
CA PHE A 364 17.09 7.73 -17.68
C PHE A 364 16.57 9.14 -17.39
N SER A 365 17.44 10.10 -17.17
CA SER A 365 17.11 11.49 -16.80
C SER A 365 16.11 11.54 -15.64
N ILE A 366 16.34 10.71 -14.61
CA ILE A 366 15.46 10.60 -13.45
C ILE A 366 15.57 11.88 -12.62
N GLU A 367 14.43 12.51 -12.40
CA GLU A 367 14.29 13.64 -11.50
C GLU A 367 13.41 13.25 -10.31
N ALA A 368 13.99 13.33 -9.11
CA ALA A 368 13.28 13.06 -7.88
C ALA A 368 13.25 14.29 -6.99
N ILE A 369 12.14 14.50 -6.31
CA ILE A 369 11.95 15.62 -5.38
C ILE A 369 11.59 15.10 -4.00
N ASP A 370 11.94 15.88 -2.98
CA ASP A 370 11.59 15.56 -1.60
C ASP A 370 10.14 15.96 -1.33
N LEU A 371 9.29 14.97 -1.08
CA LEU A 371 7.88 15.15 -0.75
C LEU A 371 7.51 14.32 0.47
N MET A 372 6.61 14.86 1.29
CA MET A 372 5.98 14.06 2.34
C MET A 372 5.05 13.03 1.72
N THR A 373 5.03 11.81 2.27
CA THR A 373 4.20 10.71 1.79
C THR A 373 3.42 10.06 2.92
N ASP A 374 2.35 9.37 2.57
CA ASP A 374 1.49 8.64 3.52
C ASP A 374 2.25 7.53 4.27
N SER A 375 3.21 6.90 3.57
CA SER A 375 4.07 5.86 4.15
C SER A 375 4.83 6.30 5.41
N MET A 376 4.99 7.62 5.59
CA MET A 376 5.67 8.18 6.75
C MET A 376 4.79 8.32 8.00
N LYS A 377 3.49 8.09 7.89
CA LYS A 377 2.50 8.39 8.94
C LYS A 377 1.68 7.21 9.42
N GLY A 378 1.84 6.06 8.77
CA GLY A 378 1.01 4.90 9.05
C GLY A 378 -0.49 5.19 8.83
N SER A 379 -1.34 4.29 9.25
CA SER A 379 -2.80 4.35 9.08
C SER A 379 -3.51 5.53 9.80
N ALA A 380 -2.80 6.45 10.44
CA ALA A 380 -3.39 7.61 11.11
C ALA A 380 -4.07 8.59 10.14
N PHE A 381 -3.67 8.55 8.86
CA PHE A 381 -4.32 9.32 7.79
C PHE A 381 -5.42 8.56 7.04
N ASN A 382 -5.70 7.30 7.40
CA ASN A 382 -6.85 6.63 6.85
C ASN A 382 -8.10 7.40 7.22
N ALA A 383 -8.47 8.25 6.29
CA ALA A 383 -9.82 8.76 6.07
C ALA A 383 -10.60 9.24 7.30
N LYS A 384 -9.98 9.96 8.23
CA LYS A 384 -10.77 10.77 9.15
C LYS A 384 -10.96 12.15 8.55
N MET A 385 -12.18 12.65 8.56
CA MET A 385 -12.43 14.09 8.43
C MET A 385 -11.55 14.76 9.45
N ILE A 386 -10.55 15.44 8.95
CA ILE A 386 -9.66 16.20 9.79
C ILE A 386 -10.30 17.57 9.85
N ASP A 387 -11.01 17.81 10.95
CA ASP A 387 -11.32 19.15 11.40
C ASP A 387 -10.02 19.98 11.37
N GLU A 388 -10.08 21.20 10.89
CA GLU A 388 -8.88 22.03 10.77
C GLU A 388 -8.15 22.14 12.11
N ASP A 389 -8.87 22.19 13.22
CA ASP A 389 -8.33 22.20 14.58
C ASP A 389 -7.67 20.86 14.96
N LYS A 390 -8.25 19.73 14.53
CA LYS A 390 -7.67 18.40 14.73
C LYS A 390 -6.57 18.06 13.73
N PHE A 391 -6.59 18.66 12.54
CA PHE A 391 -5.45 18.60 11.63
C PHE A 391 -4.28 19.39 12.19
N THR A 392 -4.55 20.46 12.90
CA THR A 392 -3.50 21.23 13.60
C THR A 392 -2.97 20.44 14.80
N GLU A 393 -3.79 19.64 15.51
CA GLU A 393 -3.33 18.72 16.56
C GLU A 393 -2.58 17.50 16.00
N ILE A 394 -3.07 16.84 14.98
CA ILE A 394 -2.35 15.83 14.21
C ILE A 394 -1.26 16.50 13.39
N GLY A 395 -1.50 17.67 12.82
CA GLY A 395 -0.57 18.53 12.10
C GLY A 395 0.52 19.10 12.99
N GLY A 396 0.34 19.21 14.31
CA GLY A 396 1.41 19.45 15.25
C GLY A 396 2.46 18.35 15.19
N LEU A 397 2.04 17.10 15.20
CA LEU A 397 2.93 15.93 14.98
C LEU A 397 3.42 15.85 13.54
N ILE A 398 2.61 16.25 12.57
CA ILE A 398 2.90 16.20 11.13
C ILE A 398 3.81 17.34 10.71
N ASN A 399 3.61 18.54 11.25
CA ASN A 399 4.41 19.73 10.96
C ASN A 399 5.63 19.85 11.88
N ASP A 400 5.81 18.94 12.81
CA ASP A 400 7.04 18.88 13.57
C ASP A 400 8.17 18.38 12.67
N GLN A 401 8.84 19.31 12.04
CA GLN A 401 9.93 19.05 11.10
C GLN A 401 11.12 18.33 11.74
N ARG A 402 11.17 18.22 13.07
CA ARG A 402 12.25 17.54 13.79
C ARG A 402 12.35 16.06 13.44
N PHE A 403 11.22 15.41 13.13
CA PHE A 403 11.17 13.96 12.87
C PHE A 403 10.49 13.55 11.56
N ILE A 404 10.07 14.53 10.74
CA ILE A 404 9.55 14.25 9.39
C ILE A 404 10.73 14.25 8.43
N GLN A 405 10.90 13.13 7.74
CA GLN A 405 11.82 13.01 6.63
C GLN A 405 11.04 12.86 5.33
N PRO A 406 11.18 13.78 4.37
CA PRO A 406 10.57 13.63 3.07
C PRO A 406 11.12 12.39 2.38
N SER A 407 10.26 11.68 1.66
CA SER A 407 10.68 10.65 0.70
C SER A 407 11.04 11.28 -0.63
N LYS A 408 12.08 10.77 -1.28
CA LYS A 408 12.39 11.15 -2.66
C LYS A 408 11.42 10.46 -3.60
N ILE A 409 10.59 11.25 -4.28
CA ILE A 409 9.61 10.77 -5.26
C ILE A 409 10.08 11.14 -6.64
N VAL A 410 10.12 10.16 -7.54
CA VAL A 410 10.43 10.39 -8.96
C VAL A 410 9.22 11.06 -9.62
N VAL A 411 9.42 12.22 -10.21
CA VAL A 411 8.37 13.05 -10.81
C VAL A 411 8.58 13.30 -12.30
N SER A 412 9.75 13.00 -12.84
CA SER A 412 10.00 13.00 -14.29
C SER A 412 11.13 12.03 -14.66
N THR A 413 11.12 11.58 -15.91
CA THR A 413 12.20 10.81 -16.52
C THR A 413 12.36 11.24 -17.98
N MET A 414 13.24 10.59 -18.74
CA MET A 414 13.36 10.84 -20.18
C MET A 414 12.07 10.61 -20.96
N SER A 415 11.04 9.98 -20.41
CA SER A 415 9.83 9.54 -21.12
C SER A 415 8.56 10.29 -20.72
N TYR A 416 8.58 11.08 -19.65
CA TYR A 416 7.46 11.91 -19.21
C TYR A 416 7.96 13.14 -18.44
N THR A 417 7.17 14.21 -18.45
CA THR A 417 7.42 15.47 -17.73
C THR A 417 6.78 15.45 -16.34
N ARG A 418 7.01 16.49 -15.53
CA ARG A 418 6.31 16.68 -14.25
C ARG A 418 4.82 16.87 -14.43
N GLU A 419 4.41 17.56 -15.49
CA GLU A 419 3.01 17.78 -15.87
C GLU A 419 2.35 16.46 -16.22
N ASP A 420 3.00 15.61 -17.05
CA ASP A 420 2.51 14.27 -17.37
C ASP A 420 2.35 13.42 -16.09
N TYR A 421 3.31 13.53 -15.16
CA TYR A 421 3.22 12.81 -13.89
C TYR A 421 2.04 13.28 -13.04
N ALA A 422 1.80 14.59 -12.96
CA ALA A 422 0.64 15.13 -12.27
C ALA A 422 -0.68 14.63 -12.90
N GLU A 423 -0.75 14.60 -14.24
CA GLU A 423 -1.89 14.01 -14.95
C GLU A 423 -2.06 12.52 -14.63
N MET A 424 -0.98 11.73 -14.66
CA MET A 424 -1.04 10.30 -14.29
C MET A 424 -1.59 10.10 -12.87
N VAL A 425 -1.19 10.95 -11.91
CA VAL A 425 -1.66 10.87 -10.52
C VAL A 425 -3.16 11.15 -10.40
N VAL A 426 -3.61 12.20 -11.06
CA VAL A 426 -5.04 12.59 -11.03
C VAL A 426 -5.89 11.57 -11.76
N SER A 427 -5.47 11.18 -12.96
CA SER A 427 -6.19 10.20 -13.78
C SER A 427 -6.27 8.83 -13.12
N ASP A 428 -5.21 8.40 -12.42
CA ASP A 428 -5.23 7.16 -11.66
C ASP A 428 -6.33 7.16 -10.59
N GLY A 429 -6.44 8.24 -9.82
CA GLY A 429 -7.50 8.38 -8.82
C GLY A 429 -8.90 8.45 -9.42
N ILE A 430 -9.06 9.12 -10.57
CA ILE A 430 -10.33 9.17 -11.31
C ILE A 430 -10.70 7.77 -11.81
N ILE A 431 -9.79 7.09 -12.51
CA ILE A 431 -10.04 5.77 -13.09
C ILE A 431 -10.35 4.76 -11.98
N PHE A 432 -9.60 4.80 -10.87
CA PHE A 432 -9.88 3.95 -9.72
C PHE A 432 -11.32 4.12 -9.21
N ALA A 433 -11.77 5.35 -9.00
CA ALA A 433 -13.15 5.61 -8.58
C ALA A 433 -14.15 5.11 -9.64
N MET A 434 -13.93 5.41 -10.91
CA MET A 434 -14.87 5.07 -11.98
C MET A 434 -15.01 3.57 -12.21
N GLU A 435 -13.88 2.82 -12.18
CA GLU A 435 -13.85 1.39 -12.45
C GLU A 435 -14.00 0.54 -11.19
N THR A 436 -13.20 0.80 -10.15
CA THR A 436 -13.14 -0.04 -8.95
C THR A 436 -14.35 0.17 -8.05
N GLU A 437 -14.79 1.43 -7.87
CA GLU A 437 -16.01 1.74 -7.12
C GLU A 437 -17.28 1.66 -7.99
N GLY A 438 -17.11 1.44 -9.30
CA GLY A 438 -18.18 1.06 -10.22
C GLY A 438 -19.00 2.21 -10.80
N TYR A 439 -18.59 3.47 -10.63
CA TYR A 439 -19.38 4.60 -11.12
C TYR A 439 -19.61 4.58 -12.64
N LEU A 440 -18.61 4.21 -13.43
CA LEU A 440 -18.70 4.17 -14.89
C LEU A 440 -18.34 2.82 -15.51
N SER A 441 -17.98 1.80 -14.72
CA SER A 441 -17.41 0.55 -15.21
C SER A 441 -18.29 -0.19 -16.24
N ARG A 442 -19.62 -0.11 -16.14
CA ARG A 442 -20.53 -0.69 -17.13
C ARG A 442 -20.61 0.13 -18.41
N ILE A 443 -20.55 1.44 -18.27
CA ILE A 443 -20.57 2.38 -19.40
C ILE A 443 -19.28 2.22 -20.22
N THR A 444 -18.13 2.20 -19.57
CA THR A 444 -16.83 2.03 -20.24
C THR A 444 -16.69 0.67 -20.90
N LYS A 445 -17.16 -0.39 -20.24
CA LYS A 445 -17.22 -1.74 -20.82
C LYS A 445 -18.10 -1.78 -22.09
N TYR A 446 -19.27 -1.14 -22.04
CA TYR A 446 -20.13 -1.03 -23.21
C TYR A 446 -19.45 -0.25 -24.35
N LEU A 447 -18.87 0.90 -24.05
CA LEU A 447 -18.18 1.72 -25.03
C LEU A 447 -16.99 0.97 -25.66
N ASP A 448 -16.22 0.20 -24.90
CA ASP A 448 -15.17 -0.68 -25.42
C ASP A 448 -15.73 -1.70 -26.41
N SER A 449 -16.89 -2.30 -26.12
CA SER A 449 -17.53 -3.29 -27.00
C SER A 449 -17.99 -2.69 -28.35
N ILE A 450 -18.22 -1.40 -28.43
CA ILE A 450 -18.59 -0.69 -29.68
C ILE A 450 -17.44 0.09 -30.30
N GLY A 451 -16.21 -0.13 -29.82
CA GLY A 451 -14.99 0.37 -30.45
C GLY A 451 -14.40 1.65 -29.84
N VAL A 452 -14.82 2.04 -28.62
CA VAL A 452 -14.20 3.13 -27.85
C VAL A 452 -13.40 2.51 -26.71
N PRO A 453 -12.08 2.29 -26.85
CA PRO A 453 -11.25 1.67 -25.81
C PRO A 453 -11.26 2.47 -24.52
N HIS A 454 -11.15 1.80 -23.37
CA HIS A 454 -11.07 2.44 -22.06
C HIS A 454 -9.94 3.49 -21.99
N SER A 455 -8.79 3.23 -22.61
CA SER A 455 -7.67 4.17 -22.67
C SER A 455 -8.05 5.49 -23.36
N VAL A 456 -8.76 5.39 -24.49
CA VAL A 456 -9.26 6.55 -25.24
C VAL A 456 -10.31 7.29 -24.42
N PHE A 457 -11.25 6.55 -23.81
CA PHE A 457 -12.28 7.14 -22.96
C PHE A 457 -11.67 7.96 -21.81
N TYR A 458 -10.75 7.41 -21.04
CA TYR A 458 -10.19 8.10 -19.87
C TYR A 458 -9.25 9.25 -20.24
N LYS A 459 -8.50 9.13 -21.34
CA LYS A 459 -7.71 10.27 -21.84
C LYS A 459 -8.62 11.42 -22.25
N ARG A 460 -9.69 11.13 -22.99
CA ARG A 460 -10.67 12.16 -23.40
C ARG A 460 -11.46 12.69 -22.20
N PHE A 461 -11.76 11.87 -21.21
CA PHE A 461 -12.39 12.31 -19.97
C PHE A 461 -11.54 13.37 -19.28
N TYR A 462 -10.24 13.14 -19.13
CA TYR A 462 -9.34 14.14 -18.56
C TYR A 462 -9.24 15.40 -19.43
N ASP A 463 -9.09 15.25 -20.73
CA ASP A 463 -8.86 16.37 -21.64
C ASP A 463 -10.09 17.25 -21.87
N THR A 464 -11.29 16.65 -21.93
CA THR A 464 -12.48 17.35 -22.45
C THR A 464 -13.70 17.33 -21.53
N PHE A 465 -13.86 16.31 -20.67
CA PHE A 465 -14.98 16.26 -19.73
C PHE A 465 -14.82 17.25 -18.57
N ILE A 466 -13.57 17.50 -18.12
CA ILE A 466 -13.27 18.43 -17.02
C ILE A 466 -13.40 19.87 -17.52
N ASP A 467 -14.60 20.24 -17.92
CA ASP A 467 -14.98 21.56 -18.42
C ASP A 467 -16.29 22.03 -17.77
N GLN A 468 -16.40 23.34 -17.50
CA GLN A 468 -17.63 23.96 -16.97
C GLN A 468 -18.84 23.77 -17.89
N LYS A 469 -18.60 23.51 -19.17
CA LYS A 469 -19.64 23.21 -20.17
C LYS A 469 -20.48 21.99 -19.79
N TYR A 470 -19.85 21.00 -19.12
CA TYR A 470 -20.51 19.76 -18.73
C TYR A 470 -20.84 19.72 -17.23
N LEU A 471 -19.83 20.02 -16.41
CA LEU A 471 -19.89 19.82 -14.98
C LEU A 471 -20.65 20.91 -14.23
N HIS A 472 -21.38 20.52 -13.20
CA HIS A 472 -21.90 21.45 -12.22
C HIS A 472 -20.73 22.25 -11.59
N PRO A 473 -20.92 23.55 -11.24
CA PRO A 473 -19.84 24.40 -10.72
C PRO A 473 -19.02 23.80 -9.58
N ILE A 474 -19.69 23.12 -8.63
CA ILE A 474 -19.02 22.43 -7.49
C ILE A 474 -18.11 21.31 -8.00
N GLN A 475 -18.60 20.46 -8.91
CA GLN A 475 -17.83 19.34 -9.45
C GLN A 475 -16.60 19.83 -10.23
N PHE A 476 -16.79 20.86 -11.06
CA PHE A 476 -15.71 21.50 -11.78
C PHE A 476 -14.66 22.08 -10.82
N THR A 477 -15.09 22.79 -9.77
CA THR A 477 -14.18 23.37 -8.77
C THR A 477 -13.36 22.29 -8.07
N VAL A 478 -13.99 21.18 -7.67
CA VAL A 478 -13.30 20.05 -7.02
C VAL A 478 -12.23 19.45 -7.94
N LEU A 479 -12.57 19.11 -9.17
CA LEU A 479 -11.61 18.51 -10.12
C LEU A 479 -10.47 19.47 -10.45
N LYS A 480 -10.76 20.74 -10.67
CA LYS A 480 -9.71 21.76 -10.92
C LYS A 480 -8.80 21.95 -9.70
N ALA A 481 -9.34 21.92 -8.49
CA ALA A 481 -8.54 22.01 -7.28
C ALA A 481 -7.60 20.80 -7.13
N ILE A 482 -8.07 19.59 -7.43
CA ILE A 482 -7.25 18.38 -7.42
C ILE A 482 -6.11 18.48 -8.44
N ILE A 483 -6.41 18.87 -9.69
CA ILE A 483 -5.41 19.02 -10.75
C ILE A 483 -4.36 20.07 -10.37
N GLN A 484 -4.80 21.24 -9.88
CA GLN A 484 -3.88 22.31 -9.48
C GLN A 484 -2.96 21.88 -8.34
N GLN A 485 -3.51 21.20 -7.32
CA GLN A 485 -2.70 20.68 -6.22
C GLN A 485 -1.71 19.61 -6.68
N ALA A 486 -2.07 18.74 -7.62
CA ALA A 486 -1.14 17.77 -8.19
C ALA A 486 0.04 18.48 -8.87
N LEU A 487 -0.23 19.49 -9.67
CA LEU A 487 0.79 20.34 -10.29
C LEU A 487 1.66 21.06 -9.25
N ASP A 488 1.05 21.65 -8.24
CA ASP A 488 1.78 22.36 -7.18
C ASP A 488 2.71 21.42 -6.40
N LYS A 489 2.29 20.19 -6.18
CA LYS A 489 3.12 19.17 -5.51
C LYS A 489 4.34 18.76 -6.33
N VAL A 490 4.18 18.45 -7.62
CA VAL A 490 5.32 18.07 -8.47
C VAL A 490 6.28 19.22 -8.71
N HIS A 491 5.83 20.48 -8.53
CA HIS A 491 6.65 21.68 -8.56
C HIS A 491 7.11 22.17 -7.18
N GLN A 492 6.91 21.36 -6.12
CA GLN A 492 7.32 21.68 -4.74
C GLN A 492 6.72 22.98 -4.18
N LYS A 493 5.53 23.36 -4.65
CA LYS A 493 4.78 24.53 -4.15
C LYS A 493 3.84 24.19 -2.99
N SER A 494 3.70 22.90 -2.65
CA SER A 494 2.86 22.39 -1.58
C SER A 494 3.65 21.54 -0.60
N VAL A 495 3.35 21.65 0.69
CA VAL A 495 3.94 20.87 1.77
C VAL A 495 3.02 19.74 2.29
N THR A 496 1.84 19.59 1.69
CA THR A 496 0.91 18.51 2.09
C THR A 496 1.42 17.15 1.61
N PRO A 497 1.10 16.04 2.32
CA PRO A 497 1.45 14.71 1.86
C PRO A 497 1.00 14.46 0.42
N PHE A 498 1.83 13.71 -0.35
CA PHE A 498 1.66 13.58 -1.79
C PHE A 498 0.29 12.96 -2.17
N GLU A 499 -0.15 12.00 -1.41
CA GLU A 499 -1.39 11.24 -1.66
C GLU A 499 -2.67 11.97 -1.24
N TYR A 500 -2.57 13.06 -0.46
CA TYR A 500 -3.73 13.76 0.11
C TYR A 500 -3.94 15.12 -0.52
N TYR A 501 -5.19 15.43 -0.79
CA TYR A 501 -5.64 16.66 -1.45
C TYR A 501 -6.63 17.39 -0.57
N LYS A 502 -6.52 18.72 -0.51
CA LYS A 502 -7.41 19.59 0.24
C LYS A 502 -8.52 20.10 -0.67
N LEU A 503 -9.78 19.99 -0.23
CA LEU A 503 -10.89 20.70 -0.82
C LEU A 503 -11.21 21.92 0.03
N GLU A 504 -11.09 23.10 -0.57
CA GLU A 504 -11.50 24.37 0.01
C GLU A 504 -12.79 24.85 -0.66
N GLY A 505 -13.61 25.62 0.07
CA GLY A 505 -14.87 26.18 -0.46
C GLY A 505 -16.08 25.24 -0.45
N LEU A 506 -15.91 24.01 0.02
CA LEU A 506 -17.01 23.27 0.63
C LEU A 506 -17.19 23.75 2.07
N PRO A 507 -18.31 23.46 2.72
CA PRO A 507 -18.53 23.91 4.10
C PRO A 507 -17.42 23.53 5.09
N TRP A 508 -16.55 22.61 4.73
CA TRP A 508 -15.38 22.20 5.54
C TRP A 508 -14.14 21.97 4.68
N ASN A 509 -12.98 22.05 5.31
CA ASN A 509 -11.74 21.64 4.71
C ASN A 509 -11.61 20.11 4.79
N ILE A 510 -11.73 19.44 3.64
CA ILE A 510 -11.57 17.98 3.54
C ILE A 510 -10.17 17.69 3.01
N TYR A 511 -9.46 16.80 3.72
CA TYR A 511 -8.21 16.21 3.25
C TYR A 511 -8.43 14.73 2.99
N ALA A 512 -8.35 14.29 1.75
CA ALA A 512 -8.53 12.88 1.40
C ALA A 512 -7.72 12.51 0.14
N LYS A 513 -7.64 11.22 -0.13
CA LYS A 513 -7.11 10.69 -1.39
C LYS A 513 -8.06 11.04 -2.55
N ILE A 514 -7.52 11.13 -3.76
CA ILE A 514 -8.31 11.51 -4.95
C ILE A 514 -9.56 10.65 -5.13
N PRO A 515 -9.53 9.29 -5.04
CA PRO A 515 -10.75 8.50 -5.19
C PRO A 515 -11.87 8.91 -4.23
N THR A 516 -11.53 9.15 -2.96
CA THR A 516 -12.50 9.61 -1.95
C THR A 516 -13.10 10.97 -2.32
N LEU A 517 -12.28 11.92 -2.80
CA LEU A 517 -12.77 13.23 -3.22
C LEU A 517 -13.67 13.14 -4.46
N ILE A 518 -13.33 12.28 -5.41
CA ILE A 518 -14.17 12.00 -6.59
C ILE A 518 -15.50 11.39 -6.17
N ASN A 519 -15.48 10.45 -5.24
CA ASN A 519 -16.68 9.83 -4.68
C ASN A 519 -17.61 10.88 -4.05
N ILE A 520 -17.07 11.76 -3.20
CA ILE A 520 -17.83 12.88 -2.61
C ILE A 520 -18.39 13.77 -3.71
N MET A 521 -17.55 14.19 -4.66
CA MET A 521 -17.94 15.06 -5.77
C MET A 521 -19.12 14.49 -6.57
N ILE A 522 -19.09 13.21 -6.89
CA ILE A 522 -20.15 12.54 -7.62
C ILE A 522 -21.45 12.55 -6.78
N ASN A 523 -21.35 12.12 -5.53
CA ASN A 523 -22.54 11.89 -4.71
C ASN A 523 -23.20 13.18 -4.19
N VAL A 524 -22.49 14.29 -4.12
CA VAL A 524 -23.09 15.60 -3.77
C VAL A 524 -24.12 16.04 -4.82
N ASN A 525 -23.84 15.83 -6.12
CA ASN A 525 -24.73 16.18 -7.23
C ASN A 525 -24.76 15.02 -8.25
N ARG A 526 -25.30 13.90 -7.84
CA ARG A 526 -25.21 12.64 -8.58
C ARG A 526 -25.94 12.67 -9.91
N VAL A 527 -27.18 13.15 -9.92
CA VAL A 527 -27.98 13.24 -11.15
C VAL A 527 -27.31 14.16 -12.18
N GLU A 528 -26.81 15.30 -11.72
CA GLU A 528 -26.07 16.25 -12.55
C GLU A 528 -24.80 15.64 -13.11
N PHE A 529 -24.08 14.84 -12.30
CA PHE A 529 -22.87 14.15 -12.76
C PHE A 529 -23.17 13.20 -13.91
N TYR A 530 -24.14 12.29 -13.73
CA TYR A 530 -24.48 11.31 -14.76
C TYR A 530 -25.11 11.97 -16.01
N THR A 531 -25.89 13.03 -15.84
CA THR A 531 -26.40 13.83 -16.95
C THR A 531 -25.26 14.49 -17.74
N ALA A 532 -24.26 15.00 -17.03
CA ALA A 532 -23.07 15.59 -17.66
C ALA A 532 -22.26 14.52 -18.42
N VAL A 533 -22.05 13.34 -17.83
CA VAL A 533 -21.36 12.22 -18.45
C VAL A 533 -22.08 11.79 -19.75
N LEU A 534 -23.39 11.61 -19.70
CA LEU A 534 -24.16 11.23 -20.89
C LEU A 534 -24.00 12.27 -22.02
N ARG A 535 -24.22 13.55 -21.70
CA ARG A 535 -24.08 14.63 -22.68
C ARG A 535 -22.68 14.69 -23.28
N TRP A 536 -21.65 14.52 -22.45
CA TRP A 536 -20.27 14.50 -22.91
C TRP A 536 -19.97 13.28 -23.81
N ILE A 537 -20.47 12.08 -23.44
CA ILE A 537 -20.28 10.87 -24.25
C ILE A 537 -20.94 11.07 -25.63
N VAL A 538 -22.14 11.64 -25.67
CA VAL A 538 -22.84 11.91 -26.94
C VAL A 538 -22.06 12.91 -27.80
N ASP A 539 -21.53 13.97 -27.20
CA ASP A 539 -20.72 14.98 -27.91
C ASP A 539 -19.41 14.40 -28.47
N GLU A 540 -18.74 13.50 -27.71
CA GLU A 540 -17.41 12.95 -28.05
C GLU A 540 -17.46 11.69 -28.92
N PHE A 541 -18.41 10.80 -28.67
CA PHE A 541 -18.44 9.46 -29.26
C PHE A 541 -19.72 9.16 -30.07
N GLY A 542 -20.70 10.02 -29.98
CA GLY A 542 -21.98 9.86 -30.68
C GLY A 542 -23.10 9.32 -29.77
N SER A 543 -24.33 9.41 -30.28
CA SER A 543 -25.54 8.98 -29.56
C SER A 543 -25.78 7.48 -29.74
N ASP A 544 -26.08 6.80 -28.65
CA ASP A 544 -26.54 5.40 -28.64
C ASP A 544 -27.68 5.24 -27.63
N PRO A 545 -28.83 4.68 -28.00
CA PRO A 545 -29.97 4.53 -27.11
C PRO A 545 -29.70 3.71 -25.84
N LYS A 546 -28.74 2.78 -25.89
CA LYS A 546 -28.36 1.96 -24.73
C LYS A 546 -27.61 2.73 -23.65
N LEU A 547 -27.00 3.87 -23.99
CA LEU A 547 -26.27 4.69 -23.02
C LEU A 547 -27.21 5.31 -21.98
N ASP A 548 -28.43 5.72 -22.35
CA ASP A 548 -29.40 6.27 -21.41
C ASP A 548 -29.74 5.24 -20.33
N ASP A 549 -29.97 3.99 -20.70
CA ASP A 549 -30.27 2.90 -19.80
C ASP A 549 -29.10 2.56 -18.90
N LEU A 550 -27.86 2.46 -19.45
CA LEU A 550 -26.65 2.19 -18.68
C LEU A 550 -26.32 3.33 -17.70
N ILE A 551 -26.54 4.58 -18.09
CA ILE A 551 -26.40 5.73 -17.19
C ILE A 551 -27.42 5.64 -16.07
N GLY A 552 -28.68 5.36 -16.39
CA GLY A 552 -29.74 5.15 -15.38
C GLY A 552 -29.43 4.00 -14.43
N TRP A 553 -28.93 2.90 -14.96
CA TRP A 553 -28.48 1.77 -14.15
C TRP A 553 -27.29 2.16 -13.23
N SER A 554 -26.24 2.74 -13.78
CA SER A 554 -25.04 3.14 -13.01
C SER A 554 -25.41 4.16 -11.91
N MET A 555 -26.28 5.11 -12.22
CA MET A 555 -26.76 6.09 -11.27
C MET A 555 -27.47 5.43 -10.06
N ASN A 556 -28.17 4.33 -10.27
CA ASN A 556 -28.96 3.65 -9.23
C ASN A 556 -28.19 2.50 -8.55
N SER A 557 -27.10 2.00 -9.14
CA SER A 557 -26.41 0.81 -8.65
C SER A 557 -25.35 1.05 -7.58
N VAL A 558 -24.90 2.29 -7.37
CA VAL A 558 -23.88 2.64 -6.38
C VAL A 558 -24.52 3.38 -5.21
N LYS A 559 -24.12 3.08 -3.97
CA LYS A 559 -24.62 3.76 -2.76
C LYS A 559 -24.41 5.27 -2.85
N TRP A 560 -25.42 6.03 -2.42
CA TRP A 560 -25.38 7.48 -2.46
C TRP A 560 -25.70 8.16 -1.14
N ILE A 561 -25.44 9.46 -1.09
CA ILE A 561 -25.60 10.28 0.10
C ILE A 561 -27.05 10.56 0.48
N ASP A 562 -27.97 10.60 -0.50
CA ASP A 562 -29.39 10.90 -0.30
C ASP A 562 -30.21 9.69 0.16
N TYR A 563 -29.53 8.63 0.55
CA TYR A 563 -30.19 7.45 1.08
C TYR A 563 -30.96 7.78 2.37
N ASP A 564 -32.25 7.45 2.36
CA ASP A 564 -33.16 7.64 3.48
C ASP A 564 -33.31 6.34 4.29
N PRO A 565 -32.80 6.28 5.51
CA PRO A 565 -32.86 5.06 6.31
C PRO A 565 -34.25 4.70 6.80
N THR A 566 -35.22 5.62 6.70
CA THR A 566 -36.64 5.37 7.11
C THR A 566 -37.46 4.70 6.01
N LYS A 567 -36.95 4.68 4.78
CA LYS A 567 -37.55 4.01 3.63
C LYS A 567 -37.05 2.57 3.49
N PRO A 568 -37.70 1.74 2.67
CA PRO A 568 -37.23 0.39 2.39
C PRO A 568 -35.74 0.39 2.04
N THR A 569 -34.99 -0.50 2.68
CA THR A 569 -33.52 -0.58 2.53
C THR A 569 -33.08 -1.13 1.19
N SER A 570 -33.98 -1.62 0.37
CA SER A 570 -33.78 -2.06 -0.99
C SER A 570 -34.78 -1.39 -1.91
N PHE A 571 -34.31 -0.96 -3.07
CA PHE A 571 -35.20 -0.63 -4.17
C PHE A 571 -34.84 -1.48 -5.38
N VAL A 572 -35.81 -1.83 -6.16
CA VAL A 572 -35.67 -2.54 -7.42
C VAL A 572 -36.00 -1.55 -8.53
N THR A 573 -34.99 -1.24 -9.34
CA THR A 573 -35.22 -0.58 -10.62
C THR A 573 -35.37 -1.68 -11.65
N GLN A 574 -36.54 -1.74 -12.28
CA GLN A 574 -36.82 -2.78 -13.27
C GLN A 574 -36.41 -2.27 -14.64
N PHE A 575 -35.44 -2.93 -15.24
CA PHE A 575 -35.07 -2.77 -16.63
C PHE A 575 -35.54 -3.99 -17.42
N ASP A 576 -35.70 -3.84 -18.73
CA ASP A 576 -36.06 -4.96 -19.62
C ASP A 576 -34.88 -5.89 -19.92
N TRP A 577 -33.73 -5.64 -19.30
CA TRP A 577 -32.44 -6.34 -19.49
C TRP A 577 -31.59 -6.21 -18.23
N THR A 578 -30.57 -7.08 -18.08
CA THR A 578 -29.49 -6.87 -17.10
C THR A 578 -28.38 -6.01 -17.72
N ALA A 579 -27.58 -5.34 -16.89
CA ALA A 579 -26.47 -4.52 -17.40
C ALA A 579 -25.44 -5.36 -18.17
N ASP A 580 -25.20 -6.60 -17.76
CA ASP A 580 -24.28 -7.51 -18.45
C ASP A 580 -24.83 -7.95 -19.80
N GLU A 581 -26.09 -8.33 -19.88
CA GLU A 581 -26.78 -8.69 -21.15
C GLU A 581 -26.79 -7.52 -22.14
N LEU A 582 -26.96 -6.29 -21.67
CA LEU A 582 -26.87 -5.11 -22.52
C LEU A 582 -25.46 -4.96 -23.13
N VAL A 583 -24.42 -5.14 -22.32
CA VAL A 583 -23.03 -5.04 -22.76
C VAL A 583 -22.68 -6.20 -23.71
N GLU A 584 -23.17 -7.39 -23.46
CA GLU A 584 -22.93 -8.59 -24.31
C GLU A 584 -23.83 -8.67 -25.54
N GLY A 585 -24.82 -7.78 -25.64
CA GLY A 585 -25.79 -7.75 -26.78
C GLY A 585 -26.88 -8.78 -26.68
N THR A 586 -27.06 -9.44 -25.53
CA THR A 586 -28.16 -10.37 -25.25
C THR A 586 -29.20 -9.69 -24.37
N TYR A 587 -30.47 -9.76 -24.81
CA TYR A 587 -31.60 -9.18 -24.05
C TYR A 587 -32.49 -10.30 -23.55
N ILE A 588 -32.64 -10.38 -22.24
CA ILE A 588 -33.66 -11.21 -21.60
C ILE A 588 -34.54 -10.30 -20.77
N ASN A 589 -35.84 -10.44 -20.91
CA ASN A 589 -36.83 -9.66 -20.16
C ASN A 589 -36.89 -10.18 -18.72
N THR A 590 -35.90 -9.83 -17.91
CA THR A 590 -35.82 -10.22 -16.50
C THR A 590 -35.81 -8.96 -15.60
N PRO A 591 -36.44 -9.01 -14.43
CA PRO A 591 -36.31 -7.92 -13.45
C PRO A 591 -34.85 -7.74 -13.06
N SER A 592 -34.38 -6.53 -13.06
CA SER A 592 -33.03 -6.20 -12.64
C SER A 592 -32.75 -6.55 -11.18
N ASP A 593 -31.50 -6.73 -10.89
CA ASP A 593 -30.98 -7.05 -9.57
C ASP A 593 -31.44 -6.07 -8.47
N THR A 594 -31.60 -6.60 -7.27
CA THR A 594 -31.83 -5.81 -6.08
C THR A 594 -30.57 -5.00 -5.76
N LEU A 595 -30.70 -3.69 -5.92
CA LEU A 595 -29.60 -2.76 -5.69
C LEU A 595 -29.64 -2.24 -4.25
N TYR A 596 -28.97 -2.91 -3.33
CA TYR A 596 -28.68 -2.55 -1.95
C TYR A 596 -29.72 -2.84 -0.85
N SER A 597 -29.28 -3.64 0.10
CA SER A 597 -29.67 -3.52 1.50
C SER A 597 -28.65 -2.63 2.23
N ASN A 598 -29.08 -1.57 2.90
CA ASN A 598 -28.24 -0.86 3.85
C ASN A 598 -28.61 -1.32 5.26
N GLU A 599 -27.61 -1.59 6.07
CA GLU A 599 -27.80 -1.81 7.49
C GLU A 599 -28.37 -0.55 8.17
N ASN A 600 -29.26 -0.75 9.13
CA ASN A 600 -29.94 0.31 9.88
C ASN A 600 -28.97 1.35 10.41
N MET A 601 -29.33 2.60 10.22
CA MET A 601 -28.56 3.72 10.69
C MET A 601 -29.50 4.75 11.34
N ASP A 602 -29.28 4.98 12.63
CA ASP A 602 -30.08 5.87 13.50
C ASP A 602 -29.89 7.37 13.19
N ILE A 603 -29.89 7.78 11.93
CA ILE A 603 -29.75 9.17 11.53
C ILE A 603 -30.95 9.56 10.69
N ASP A 604 -31.71 10.57 11.15
CA ASP A 604 -32.79 11.19 10.38
C ASP A 604 -32.19 12.12 9.31
N TRP A 605 -31.98 11.59 8.12
CA TRP A 605 -31.39 12.31 6.99
C TRP A 605 -32.19 13.52 6.52
N HIS A 606 -33.50 13.53 6.76
CA HIS A 606 -34.34 14.66 6.37
C HIS A 606 -34.13 15.90 7.22
N LEU A 607 -33.60 15.73 8.44
CA LEU A 607 -33.28 16.84 9.34
C LEU A 607 -31.88 17.39 9.11
N LEU A 608 -31.04 16.71 8.29
CA LEU A 608 -29.68 17.12 8.02
C LEU A 608 -29.62 18.13 6.87
N THR A 609 -28.78 19.15 7.01
CA THR A 609 -28.41 20.02 5.91
C THR A 609 -27.59 19.24 4.88
N MET A 610 -27.41 19.77 3.66
CA MET A 610 -26.52 19.17 2.66
C MET A 610 -25.10 19.00 3.23
N GLU A 611 -24.65 19.96 4.02
CA GLU A 611 -23.40 19.95 4.74
C GLU A 611 -23.27 18.76 5.67
N ASP A 612 -24.27 18.54 6.51
CA ASP A 612 -24.29 17.42 7.45
C ASP A 612 -24.34 16.08 6.72
N ARG A 613 -25.08 15.97 5.62
CA ARG A 613 -25.16 14.75 4.79
C ARG A 613 -23.81 14.39 4.21
N VAL A 614 -23.10 15.34 3.61
CA VAL A 614 -21.74 15.11 3.09
C VAL A 614 -20.79 14.69 4.22
N LYS A 615 -20.88 15.34 5.38
CA LYS A 615 -20.11 14.99 6.57
C LYS A 615 -20.36 13.55 7.03
N GLN A 616 -21.64 13.16 7.12
CA GLN A 616 -22.00 11.80 7.53
C GLN A 616 -21.60 10.76 6.48
N TYR A 617 -21.75 11.06 5.21
CA TYR A 617 -21.29 10.18 4.12
C TYR A 617 -19.77 9.96 4.17
N PHE A 618 -19.01 11.03 4.40
CA PHE A 618 -17.56 10.94 4.54
C PHE A 618 -17.13 10.11 5.76
N ILE A 619 -17.75 10.34 6.93
CA ILE A 619 -17.49 9.55 8.14
C ILE A 619 -17.70 8.05 7.88
N ARG A 620 -18.68 7.70 7.07
CA ARG A 620 -18.99 6.31 6.72
C ARG A 620 -18.03 5.70 5.74
N LEU A 621 -17.63 6.43 4.69
CA LEU A 621 -16.55 5.99 3.81
C LEU A 621 -15.29 5.68 4.62
N CYS A 622 -15.00 6.50 5.63
CA CYS A 622 -13.89 6.31 6.52
C CYS A 622 -14.02 5.11 7.47
N ALA A 623 -15.24 4.69 7.78
CA ALA A 623 -15.50 3.52 8.62
C ALA A 623 -15.51 2.21 7.83
N LEU A 624 -15.65 2.27 6.49
CA LEU A 624 -15.68 1.11 5.58
C LEU A 624 -14.28 0.76 5.00
N HIS A 625 -13.32 1.67 5.13
CA HIS A 625 -11.92 1.51 4.72
C HIS A 625 -10.97 1.59 5.94
#